data_f39fd92b9a0b261e4d9b4991ab629ddc
#
_entry.id   f39fd92b9a0b261e4d9b4991ab629ddc
#
_cell.length_a   1.000
_cell.length_b   1.000
_cell.length_c   1.000
_cell.angle_alpha   90.00
_cell.angle_beta   90.00
_cell.angle_gamma   90.00
#
_symmetry.space_group_name_H-M   'P 1'
#
loop_
_entity.id
_entity.type
_entity.pdbx_description
1 polymer ?
#
loop_
_entity_poly.entity_id
_entity_poly.type
_entity_poly.pdbx_seq_one_letter_code
_entity_poly.pdbx_strand_id
1 'polypeptide(L)'
;MSPVCLVTGAAGFIGSHLSERLITDGYEVIGVDCFTDYYPRAMKERNIHTLRHNPRFHFVEADLRTADLGSLLNGVDYIFHFAAQAGVRSSWGENFAGYLEHNVLATQRLLEATKERKITRFIYASSSSIYGNVQSLPIREDALPRPFSPYGVTKLAGELLCQLY
;
A
#
# COMPACT_ATOMS: atom_id res chain seq x y z
N MET A 1 -4.97 -24.26 8.15
CA MET A 1 -5.67 -22.97 7.95
C MET A 1 -5.11 -22.34 6.69
N SER A 2 -5.94 -21.65 5.92
CA SER A 2 -5.45 -20.89 4.77
C SER A 2 -4.60 -19.72 5.27
N PRO A 3 -3.49 -19.36 4.59
CA PRO A 3 -2.71 -18.19 4.98
C PRO A 3 -3.51 -16.91 4.80
N VAL A 4 -3.27 -15.92 5.67
CA VAL A 4 -3.98 -14.64 5.70
C VAL A 4 -3.12 -13.53 5.10
N CYS A 5 -3.68 -12.82 4.13
CA CYS A 5 -3.03 -11.69 3.46
C CYS A 5 -3.71 -10.38 3.88
N LEU A 6 -2.93 -9.42 4.38
CA LEU A 6 -3.36 -8.03 4.49
C LEU A 6 -3.06 -7.30 3.18
N VAL A 7 -4.08 -6.71 2.57
CA VAL A 7 -3.94 -5.84 1.39
C VAL A 7 -4.37 -4.43 1.78
N THR A 8 -3.44 -3.49 1.87
CA THR A 8 -3.75 -2.08 2.10
C THR A 8 -3.95 -1.35 0.77
N GLY A 9 -4.82 -0.35 0.73
CA GLY A 9 -5.27 0.23 -0.53
C GLY A 9 -6.17 -0.72 -1.33
N ALA A 10 -6.89 -1.59 -0.63
CA ALA A 10 -7.67 -2.69 -1.22
C ALA A 10 -8.82 -2.23 -2.12
N ALA A 11 -9.36 -1.03 -1.89
CA ALA A 11 -10.40 -0.46 -2.76
C ALA A 11 -9.83 0.28 -3.98
N GLY A 12 -8.51 0.39 -4.09
CA GLY A 12 -7.82 0.92 -5.26
C GLY A 12 -7.77 -0.08 -6.42
N PHE A 13 -7.31 0.38 -7.59
CA PHE A 13 -7.23 -0.44 -8.81
C PHE A 13 -6.36 -1.69 -8.59
N ILE A 14 -5.11 -1.52 -8.15
CA ILE A 14 -4.19 -2.65 -7.98
C ILE A 14 -4.63 -3.54 -6.81
N GLY A 15 -4.98 -2.93 -5.67
CA GLY A 15 -5.35 -3.66 -4.45
C GLY A 15 -6.58 -4.54 -4.61
N SER A 16 -7.61 -4.08 -5.35
CA SER A 16 -8.81 -4.88 -5.60
C SER A 16 -8.53 -6.10 -6.48
N HIS A 17 -7.78 -5.92 -7.58
CA HIS A 17 -7.41 -7.03 -8.47
C HIS A 17 -6.50 -8.05 -7.79
N LEU A 18 -5.55 -7.58 -6.97
CA LEU A 18 -4.73 -8.49 -6.18
C LEU A 18 -5.57 -9.27 -5.18
N SER A 19 -6.52 -8.62 -4.50
CA SER A 19 -7.41 -9.30 -3.56
C SER A 19 -8.23 -10.39 -4.22
N GLU A 20 -8.77 -10.15 -5.42
CA GLU A 20 -9.46 -11.17 -6.23
C GLU A 20 -8.54 -12.35 -6.55
N ARG A 21 -7.31 -12.06 -6.96
CA ARG A 21 -6.33 -13.10 -7.29
C ARG A 21 -5.95 -13.93 -6.08
N LEU A 22 -5.66 -13.31 -4.94
CA LEU A 22 -5.31 -14.01 -3.70
C LEU A 22 -6.43 -14.93 -3.24
N ILE A 23 -7.69 -14.49 -3.29
CA ILE A 23 -8.85 -15.32 -2.96
C ILE A 23 -8.97 -16.51 -3.91
N THR A 24 -8.76 -16.30 -5.21
CA THR A 24 -8.76 -17.37 -6.22
C THR A 24 -7.67 -18.40 -5.94
N ASP A 25 -6.51 -17.96 -5.47
CA ASP A 25 -5.38 -18.81 -5.11
C ASP A 25 -5.54 -19.48 -3.71
N GLY A 26 -6.68 -19.24 -3.02
CA GLY A 26 -7.06 -19.93 -1.78
C GLY A 26 -6.68 -19.23 -0.49
N TYR A 27 -6.22 -17.97 -0.54
CA TYR A 27 -5.91 -17.16 0.65
C TYR A 27 -7.15 -16.54 1.28
N GLU A 28 -7.07 -16.26 2.59
CA GLU A 28 -7.95 -15.30 3.26
C GLU A 28 -7.38 -13.90 3.09
N VAL A 29 -8.23 -12.91 2.83
CA VAL A 29 -7.79 -11.53 2.58
C VAL A 29 -8.46 -10.54 3.52
N ILE A 30 -7.65 -9.78 4.26
CA ILE A 30 -8.08 -8.58 4.98
C ILE A 30 -7.76 -7.39 4.08
N GLY A 31 -8.79 -6.77 3.51
CA GLY A 31 -8.64 -5.57 2.67
C GLY A 31 -8.84 -4.30 3.48
N VAL A 32 -7.90 -3.38 3.44
CA VAL A 32 -7.97 -2.09 4.15
C VAL A 32 -7.89 -0.92 3.18
N ASP A 33 -8.80 0.06 3.33
CA ASP A 33 -8.77 1.33 2.61
C ASP A 33 -9.46 2.42 3.44
N CYS A 34 -8.99 3.64 3.37
CA CYS A 34 -9.61 4.79 4.05
C CYS A 34 -10.44 5.67 3.12
N PHE A 35 -10.61 5.28 1.86
CA PHE A 35 -11.37 6.00 0.84
C PHE A 35 -10.99 7.48 0.72
N THR A 36 -9.68 7.79 0.68
CA THR A 36 -9.24 9.16 0.36
C THR A 36 -9.96 9.68 -0.89
N ASP A 37 -10.23 10.97 -0.95
CA ASP A 37 -10.98 11.66 -2.02
C ASP A 37 -10.14 11.93 -3.29
N TYR A 38 -9.04 11.21 -3.50
CA TYR A 38 -8.19 11.34 -4.69
C TYR A 38 -8.97 11.11 -6.00
N TYR A 39 -9.97 10.23 -5.94
CA TYR A 39 -10.99 10.04 -6.97
C TYR A 39 -12.31 9.56 -6.31
N PRO A 40 -13.47 9.67 -7.01
CA PRO A 40 -14.77 9.44 -6.39
C PRO A 40 -14.88 8.10 -5.66
N ARG A 41 -15.36 8.14 -4.41
CA ARG A 41 -15.59 6.99 -3.53
C ARG A 41 -16.38 5.88 -4.24
N ALA A 42 -17.39 6.24 -5.02
CA ALA A 42 -18.21 5.26 -5.76
C ALA A 42 -17.39 4.37 -6.70
N MET A 43 -16.28 4.86 -7.26
CA MET A 43 -15.37 4.04 -8.07
C MET A 43 -14.63 3.01 -7.21
N LYS A 44 -14.17 3.41 -6.03
CA LYS A 44 -13.51 2.51 -5.08
C LYS A 44 -14.47 1.44 -4.57
N GLU A 45 -15.69 1.82 -4.23
CA GLU A 45 -16.74 0.89 -3.79
C GLU A 45 -17.09 -0.13 -4.88
N ARG A 46 -17.13 0.31 -6.14
CA ARG A 46 -17.34 -0.59 -7.28
C ARG A 46 -16.20 -1.60 -7.42
N ASN A 47 -14.95 -1.20 -7.19
CA ASN A 47 -13.79 -2.09 -7.27
C ASN A 47 -13.89 -3.27 -6.30
N ILE A 48 -14.44 -3.05 -5.11
CA ILE A 48 -14.57 -4.10 -4.08
C ILE A 48 -15.97 -4.68 -3.95
N HIS A 49 -16.91 -4.28 -4.80
CA HIS A 49 -18.31 -4.70 -4.70
C HIS A 49 -18.46 -6.23 -4.68
N THR A 50 -17.88 -6.92 -5.66
CA THR A 50 -17.91 -8.39 -5.73
C THR A 50 -17.16 -9.04 -4.59
N LEU A 51 -16.02 -8.48 -4.22
CA LEU A 51 -15.19 -8.96 -3.11
C LEU A 51 -15.95 -8.96 -1.78
N ARG A 52 -16.73 -7.94 -1.47
CA ARG A 52 -17.49 -7.83 -0.21
C ARG A 52 -18.49 -8.98 0.02
N HIS A 53 -18.89 -9.69 -1.03
CA HIS A 53 -19.76 -10.84 -0.94
C HIS A 53 -19.01 -12.18 -0.83
N ASN A 54 -17.68 -12.15 -0.92
CA ASN A 54 -16.86 -13.35 -0.80
C ASN A 54 -16.53 -13.63 0.68
N PRO A 55 -16.80 -14.83 1.21
CA PRO A 55 -16.57 -15.16 2.62
C PRO A 55 -15.08 -15.12 3.02
N ARG A 56 -14.16 -15.15 2.07
CA ARG A 56 -12.71 -15.04 2.31
C ARG A 56 -12.18 -13.61 2.25
N PHE A 57 -13.04 -12.61 2.05
CA PHE A 57 -12.66 -11.21 2.00
C PHE A 57 -13.25 -10.43 3.16
N HIS A 58 -12.41 -9.92 4.03
CA HIS A 58 -12.80 -9.11 5.18
C HIS A 58 -12.37 -7.67 4.96
N PHE A 59 -13.33 -6.81 4.62
CA PHE A 59 -13.02 -5.40 4.36
C PHE A 59 -13.10 -4.58 5.64
N VAL A 60 -12.03 -3.80 5.88
CA VAL A 60 -11.93 -2.85 7.00
C VAL A 60 -11.74 -1.45 6.42
N GLU A 61 -12.71 -0.57 6.63
CA GLU A 61 -12.55 0.86 6.33
C GLU A 61 -11.77 1.51 7.46
N ALA A 62 -10.49 1.76 7.23
CA ALA A 62 -9.59 2.31 8.24
C ALA A 62 -8.42 3.08 7.62
N ASP A 63 -7.98 4.11 8.33
CA ASP A 63 -6.81 4.90 8.01
C ASP A 63 -5.59 4.38 8.78
N LEU A 64 -4.56 3.93 8.07
CA LEU A 64 -3.34 3.39 8.68
C LEU A 64 -2.61 4.39 9.58
N ARG A 65 -2.88 5.70 9.42
CA ARG A 65 -2.30 6.75 10.25
C ARG A 65 -2.86 6.76 11.67
N THR A 66 -4.06 6.24 11.87
CA THR A 66 -4.79 6.29 13.15
C THR A 66 -5.33 4.95 13.62
N ALA A 67 -5.41 3.94 12.73
CA ALA A 67 -5.95 2.62 13.05
C ALA A 67 -5.18 1.90 14.16
N ASP A 68 -5.88 1.01 14.84
CA ASP A 68 -5.27 -0.02 15.69
C ASP A 68 -4.66 -1.12 14.81
N LEU A 69 -3.40 -0.93 14.45
CA LEU A 69 -2.64 -1.86 13.63
C LEU A 69 -2.36 -3.17 14.37
N GLY A 70 -2.38 -3.14 15.69
CA GLY A 70 -2.24 -4.33 16.52
C GLY A 70 -3.35 -5.33 16.24
N SER A 71 -4.59 -4.91 16.31
CA SER A 71 -5.75 -5.75 16.00
C SER A 71 -5.81 -6.15 14.52
N LEU A 72 -5.48 -5.21 13.63
CA LEU A 72 -5.52 -5.43 12.18
C LEU A 72 -4.56 -6.53 11.70
N LEU A 73 -3.40 -6.65 12.35
CA LEU A 73 -2.35 -7.61 12.00
C LEU A 73 -2.51 -8.99 12.68
N ASN A 74 -3.61 -9.23 13.38
CA ASN A 74 -3.81 -10.49 14.08
C ASN A 74 -3.98 -11.65 13.09
N GLY A 75 -3.11 -12.65 13.17
CA GLY A 75 -3.12 -13.83 12.30
C GLY A 75 -2.69 -13.57 10.85
N VAL A 76 -2.13 -12.39 10.53
CA VAL A 76 -1.65 -12.05 9.19
C VAL A 76 -0.30 -12.71 8.92
N ASP A 77 -0.19 -13.39 7.76
CA ASP A 77 1.04 -14.04 7.30
C ASP A 77 1.79 -13.20 6.25
N TYR A 78 1.04 -12.49 5.39
CA TYR A 78 1.57 -11.71 4.28
C TYR A 78 0.99 -10.31 4.26
N ILE A 79 1.80 -9.31 3.97
CA ILE A 79 1.35 -7.92 3.83
C ILE A 79 1.67 -7.43 2.42
N PHE A 80 0.64 -6.94 1.73
CA PHE A 80 0.74 -6.25 0.44
C PHE A 80 0.37 -4.78 0.66
N HIS A 81 1.37 -3.93 0.74
CA HIS A 81 1.19 -2.53 1.08
C HIS A 81 1.10 -1.66 -0.17
N PHE A 82 -0.13 -1.40 -0.63
CA PHE A 82 -0.45 -0.55 -1.77
C PHE A 82 -1.10 0.78 -1.38
N ALA A 83 -1.52 0.95 -0.13
CA ALA A 83 -2.07 2.22 0.34
C ALA A 83 -1.03 3.33 0.20
N ALA A 84 -1.38 4.35 -0.58
CA ALA A 84 -0.55 5.52 -0.77
C ALA A 84 -1.37 6.68 -1.37
N GLN A 85 -0.95 7.91 -1.08
CA GLN A 85 -1.38 9.06 -1.87
C GLN A 85 -0.58 9.06 -3.17
N ALA A 86 -1.27 8.85 -4.29
CA ALA A 86 -0.69 8.80 -5.62
C ALA A 86 -0.63 10.20 -6.28
N GLY A 87 0.09 10.31 -7.38
CA GLY A 87 0.11 11.50 -8.23
C GLY A 87 1.39 12.33 -8.12
N VAL A 88 2.17 12.35 -9.19
CA VAL A 88 3.43 13.11 -9.27
C VAL A 88 3.18 14.61 -9.28
N ARG A 89 2.22 15.07 -10.12
CA ARG A 89 1.98 16.52 -10.31
C ARG A 89 1.38 17.18 -9.08
N SER A 90 0.45 16.51 -8.41
CA SER A 90 -0.24 17.01 -7.23
C SER A 90 0.59 16.93 -5.93
N SER A 91 1.80 16.35 -5.97
CA SER A 91 2.64 16.20 -4.78
C SER A 91 3.43 17.45 -4.38
N TRP A 92 3.34 18.52 -5.17
CA TRP A 92 4.04 19.77 -4.92
C TRP A 92 3.22 20.73 -4.06
N GLY A 93 3.91 21.70 -3.46
CA GLY A 93 3.27 22.76 -2.66
C GLY A 93 2.65 22.25 -1.37
N GLU A 94 1.51 22.81 -1.00
CA GLU A 94 0.82 22.54 0.27
C GLU A 94 0.33 21.09 0.39
N ASN A 95 0.11 20.42 -0.74
CA ASN A 95 -0.34 19.02 -0.73
C ASN A 95 0.73 18.04 -0.23
N PHE A 96 2.01 18.44 -0.19
CA PHE A 96 3.11 17.54 0.18
C PHE A 96 2.95 16.93 1.57
N ALA A 97 2.37 17.64 2.53
CA ALA A 97 2.10 17.12 3.86
C ALA A 97 1.27 15.83 3.83
N GLY A 98 0.21 15.79 3.02
CA GLY A 98 -0.60 14.58 2.85
C GLY A 98 0.19 13.40 2.25
N TYR A 99 1.14 13.67 1.36
CA TYR A 99 2.02 12.62 0.82
C TYR A 99 2.98 12.07 1.89
N LEU A 100 3.53 12.91 2.75
CA LEU A 100 4.34 12.45 3.88
C LEU A 100 3.53 11.58 4.84
N GLU A 101 2.32 12.01 5.17
CA GLU A 101 1.45 11.29 6.08
C GLU A 101 1.03 9.92 5.53
N HIS A 102 0.55 9.86 4.29
CA HIS A 102 0.02 8.62 3.71
C HIS A 102 1.12 7.67 3.19
N ASN A 103 2.25 8.19 2.69
CA ASN A 103 3.27 7.35 2.06
C ASN A 103 4.43 7.02 2.98
N VAL A 104 4.77 7.90 3.93
CA VAL A 104 5.91 7.69 4.83
C VAL A 104 5.44 7.30 6.22
N LEU A 105 4.64 8.14 6.88
CA LEU A 105 4.20 7.88 8.25
C LEU A 105 3.34 6.63 8.35
N ALA A 106 2.35 6.45 7.45
CA ALA A 106 1.49 5.27 7.44
C ALA A 106 2.30 3.98 7.19
N THR A 107 3.29 4.03 6.27
CA THR A 107 4.21 2.91 6.01
C THR A 107 5.05 2.59 7.25
N GLN A 108 5.65 3.60 7.88
CA GLN A 108 6.46 3.41 9.08
C GLN A 108 5.65 2.80 10.24
N ARG A 109 4.44 3.32 10.48
CA ARG A 109 3.56 2.76 11.51
C ARG A 109 3.20 1.30 11.26
N LEU A 110 2.93 0.94 10.00
CA LEU A 110 2.62 -0.44 9.63
C LEU A 110 3.83 -1.35 9.85
N LEU A 111 5.03 -0.92 9.44
CA LEU A 111 6.28 -1.65 9.68
C LEU A 111 6.56 -1.81 11.18
N GLU A 112 6.43 -0.74 11.96
CA GLU A 112 6.61 -0.79 13.41
C GLU A 112 5.69 -1.83 14.07
N ALA A 113 4.44 -1.89 13.64
CA ALA A 113 3.48 -2.86 14.16
C ALA A 113 3.79 -4.32 13.79
N THR A 114 4.69 -4.55 12.82
CA THR A 114 5.12 -5.90 12.40
C THR A 114 6.32 -6.45 13.19
N LYS A 115 7.06 -5.63 13.90
CA LYS A 115 8.38 -6.00 14.51
C LYS A 115 8.35 -7.24 15.40
N GLU A 116 7.30 -7.39 16.18
CA GLU A 116 7.15 -8.53 17.11
C GLU A 116 6.23 -9.63 16.56
N ARG A 117 5.98 -9.62 15.25
CA ARG A 117 5.04 -10.54 14.59
C ARG A 117 5.77 -11.46 13.60
N LYS A 118 5.24 -12.65 13.42
CA LYS A 118 5.78 -13.61 12.44
C LYS A 118 5.17 -13.35 11.06
N ILE A 119 5.55 -12.23 10.45
CA ILE A 119 5.16 -11.94 9.06
C ILE A 119 6.11 -12.68 8.12
N THR A 120 5.56 -13.50 7.22
CA THR A 120 6.34 -14.26 6.24
C THR A 120 6.94 -13.35 5.17
N ARG A 121 6.17 -12.39 4.67
CA ARG A 121 6.65 -11.36 3.73
C ARG A 121 5.87 -10.06 3.87
N PHE A 122 6.61 -8.96 3.74
CA PHE A 122 6.08 -7.62 3.54
C PHE A 122 6.43 -7.16 2.12
N ILE A 123 5.43 -6.92 1.29
CA ILE A 123 5.57 -6.47 -0.09
C ILE A 123 5.13 -5.02 -0.18
N TYR A 124 6.04 -4.14 -0.54
CA TYR A 124 5.80 -2.71 -0.68
C TYR A 124 5.71 -2.31 -2.16
N ALA A 125 4.64 -1.65 -2.55
CA ALA A 125 4.52 -1.07 -3.89
C ALA A 125 5.31 0.23 -3.96
N SER A 126 6.48 0.19 -4.54
CA SER A 126 7.26 1.38 -4.85
C SER A 126 6.78 2.07 -6.13
N SER A 127 7.66 2.73 -6.85
CA SER A 127 7.33 3.46 -8.07
C SER A 127 8.56 3.68 -8.94
N SER A 128 8.42 3.67 -10.26
CA SER A 128 9.46 4.14 -11.18
C SER A 128 9.85 5.62 -10.97
N SER A 129 9.00 6.40 -10.30
CA SER A 129 9.28 7.80 -9.95
C SER A 129 10.47 7.99 -9.00
N ILE A 130 10.94 6.92 -8.36
CA ILE A 130 12.16 6.96 -7.52
C ILE A 130 13.43 7.17 -8.36
N TYR A 131 13.42 6.73 -9.62
CA TYR A 131 14.61 6.80 -10.48
C TYR A 131 14.79 8.16 -11.17
N GLY A 132 13.73 8.96 -11.27
CA GLY A 132 13.79 10.28 -11.91
C GLY A 132 14.10 10.22 -13.41
N ASN A 133 14.96 11.10 -13.87
CA ASN A 133 15.40 11.15 -15.28
C ASN A 133 16.60 10.22 -15.50
N VAL A 134 16.34 8.97 -15.85
CA VAL A 134 17.38 8.02 -16.27
C VAL A 134 17.73 8.18 -17.73
N GLN A 135 19.02 8.05 -18.06
CA GLN A 135 19.50 8.20 -19.44
C GLN A 135 19.39 6.91 -20.25
N SER A 136 19.38 5.75 -19.59
CA SER A 136 19.27 4.43 -20.24
C SER A 136 17.89 3.81 -20.05
N LEU A 137 17.31 3.30 -21.14
CA LEU A 137 16.05 2.58 -21.17
C LEU A 137 16.26 1.15 -21.69
N PRO A 138 15.48 0.17 -21.20
CA PRO A 138 14.49 0.26 -20.11
C PRO A 138 15.13 0.56 -18.76
N ILE A 139 14.37 1.19 -17.85
CA ILE A 139 14.83 1.44 -16.47
C ILE A 139 15.02 0.09 -15.76
N ARG A 140 16.16 -0.05 -15.07
CA ARG A 140 16.51 -1.27 -14.32
C ARG A 140 16.49 -0.99 -12.82
N GLU A 141 16.27 -2.04 -12.02
CA GLU A 141 16.22 -1.93 -10.55
C GLU A 141 17.59 -1.62 -9.92
N ASP A 142 18.68 -1.82 -10.66
CA ASP A 142 20.05 -1.46 -10.23
C ASP A 142 20.40 0.01 -10.51
N ALA A 143 19.50 0.79 -11.14
CA ALA A 143 19.69 2.21 -11.37
C ALA A 143 19.67 2.99 -10.04
N LEU A 144 20.57 3.98 -9.94
CA LEU A 144 20.62 4.84 -8.74
C LEU A 144 19.35 5.67 -8.59
N PRO A 145 18.61 5.57 -7.49
CA PRO A 145 17.43 6.40 -7.25
C PRO A 145 17.77 7.88 -7.17
N ARG A 146 17.11 8.70 -8.01
CA ARG A 146 17.25 10.16 -8.05
C ARG A 146 15.87 10.79 -8.32
N PRO A 147 14.93 10.74 -7.37
CA PRO A 147 13.59 11.25 -7.59
C PRO A 147 13.60 12.74 -7.94
N PHE A 148 12.77 13.14 -8.90
CA PHE A 148 12.60 14.54 -9.30
C PHE A 148 11.24 15.13 -8.88
N SER A 149 10.49 14.43 -8.03
CA SER A 149 9.21 14.89 -7.50
C SER A 149 9.07 14.57 -6.01
N PRO A 150 8.30 15.36 -5.25
CA PRO A 150 8.01 15.07 -3.86
C PRO A 150 7.37 13.68 -3.67
N TYR A 151 6.48 13.26 -4.57
CA TYR A 151 5.93 11.90 -4.59
C TYR A 151 7.03 10.84 -4.68
N GLY A 152 7.96 10.98 -5.63
CA GLY A 152 9.09 10.05 -5.79
C GLY A 152 9.96 9.98 -4.53
N VAL A 153 10.20 11.11 -3.86
CA VAL A 153 10.90 11.16 -2.57
C VAL A 153 10.18 10.35 -1.50
N THR A 154 8.85 10.51 -1.38
CA THR A 154 8.08 9.73 -0.38
C THR A 154 8.07 8.24 -0.68
N LYS A 155 8.05 7.83 -1.95
CA LYS A 155 8.11 6.42 -2.34
C LYS A 155 9.48 5.82 -2.06
N LEU A 156 10.57 6.53 -2.34
CA LEU A 156 11.92 6.11 -1.98
C LEU A 156 12.10 6.01 -0.45
N ALA A 157 11.57 6.96 0.30
CA ALA A 157 11.59 6.89 1.76
C ALA A 157 10.90 5.62 2.29
N GLY A 158 9.76 5.22 1.69
CA GLY A 158 9.08 3.97 2.01
C GLY A 158 9.93 2.72 1.72
N GLU A 159 10.67 2.68 0.59
CA GLU A 159 11.62 1.58 0.31
C GLU A 159 12.71 1.49 1.37
N LEU A 160 13.32 2.62 1.71
CA LEU A 160 14.38 2.67 2.72
C LEU A 160 13.87 2.21 4.09
N LEU A 161 12.65 2.60 4.47
CA LEU A 161 12.02 2.10 5.69
C LEU A 161 11.84 0.59 5.63
N CYS A 162 11.33 0.02 4.53
CA CYS A 162 11.16 -1.43 4.38
C CYS A 162 12.49 -2.21 4.45
N GLN A 163 13.61 -1.59 4.10
CA GLN A 163 14.94 -2.20 4.22
C GLN A 163 15.49 -2.17 5.65
N LEU A 164 15.06 -1.19 6.44
CA LEU A 164 15.52 -1.02 7.84
C LEU A 164 14.81 -1.97 8.81
N TYR A 165 13.52 -2.30 8.53
CA TYR A 165 12.70 -3.15 9.40
C TYR A 165 12.83 -4.63 9.07
#